data_b8f09ad773d6a8bc549ccb3cbc0ee17a
#
_entry.id   b8f09ad773d6a8bc549ccb3cbc0ee17a
#
_cell.length_a   1.000
_cell.length_b   1.000
_cell.length_c   1.000
_cell.angle_alpha   90.00
_cell.angle_beta   90.00
_cell.angle_gamma   90.00
#
_symmetry.space_group_name_H-M   'P 1'
#
loop_
_entity.id
_entity.type
_entity.pdbx_description
1 polymer ?
#
loop_
_entity_poly.entity_id
_entity_poly.type
_entity_poly.pdbx_seq_one_letter_code
_entity_poly.pdbx_strand_id
1 'polypeptide(L)'
;MQLVAIGSITVDIVVSGMPAELARGDKQEVGSIDLYPGGGALNATASFMEQGESVRLLGALGRDGLGERLRAHIEQLGIDVSSMQICPDQPTGKAIVLVEPSGSASVLARRGANACLRVQAQDLQADLIYVAPLALQPMESLAQALAERSDTSACLVVNPSVACLQHQGQGFKQVYAQADVLGLNAVEAQMLAGVQDADIQLELSIQEACELAARLQHHPQQALLITLGVQGAVLAFNGQQYAEPACKVAVCSTVGAGDAFLSSFALAWKRGLEPSDALKLASQAAAARLGQWAANTFPPMFGQDAAEVLTL
;
A
#
# COMPACT_ATOMS: atom_id res chain seq x y z
N MET A 1 16.40 -12.68 5.36
CA MET A 1 15.04 -12.67 5.99
C MET A 1 14.05 -13.04 4.90
N GLN A 2 13.07 -13.89 5.20
CA GLN A 2 12.02 -14.23 4.24
C GLN A 2 10.88 -13.22 4.37
N LEU A 3 10.54 -12.56 3.27
CA LEU A 3 9.47 -11.56 3.22
C LEU A 3 8.36 -12.00 2.26
N VAL A 4 7.12 -11.77 2.62
CA VAL A 4 5.99 -11.89 1.71
C VAL A 4 5.17 -10.61 1.70
N ALA A 5 4.87 -10.08 0.51
CA ALA A 5 3.95 -8.98 0.30
C ALA A 5 2.65 -9.51 -0.31
N ILE A 6 1.54 -9.26 0.34
CA ILE A 6 0.20 -9.77 -0.02
C ILE A 6 -0.71 -8.60 -0.36
N GLY A 7 -1.34 -8.64 -1.54
CA GLY A 7 -2.33 -7.61 -1.86
C GLY A 7 -2.51 -7.31 -3.33
N SER A 8 -2.93 -6.08 -3.62
CA SER A 8 -3.23 -5.67 -4.98
C SER A 8 -1.97 -5.53 -5.83
N ILE A 9 -2.09 -6.01 -7.07
CA ILE A 9 -1.18 -5.80 -8.19
C ILE A 9 -2.00 -5.18 -9.32
N THR A 10 -1.58 -4.02 -9.82
CA THR A 10 -2.33 -3.26 -10.82
C THR A 10 -1.43 -2.77 -11.96
N VAL A 11 -2.04 -2.44 -13.07
CA VAL A 11 -1.45 -1.53 -14.06
C VAL A 11 -1.95 -0.13 -13.74
N ASP A 12 -1.03 0.76 -13.40
CA ASP A 12 -1.34 2.15 -13.06
C ASP A 12 -1.09 3.04 -14.28
N ILE A 13 -2.14 3.67 -14.78
CA ILE A 13 -2.10 4.66 -15.85
C ILE A 13 -1.90 6.01 -15.19
N VAL A 14 -0.68 6.51 -15.21
CA VAL A 14 -0.32 7.78 -14.57
C VAL A 14 -0.43 8.90 -15.59
N VAL A 15 -1.28 9.87 -15.28
CA VAL A 15 -1.48 11.09 -16.07
C VAL A 15 -0.83 12.25 -15.33
N SER A 16 0.19 12.87 -15.93
CA SER A 16 0.91 14.01 -15.35
C SER A 16 0.82 15.26 -16.24
N GLY A 17 1.15 16.42 -15.65
CA GLY A 17 1.06 17.69 -16.36
C GLY A 17 -0.37 18.07 -16.74
N MET A 18 -1.31 17.70 -15.86
CA MET A 18 -2.73 18.03 -16.02
C MET A 18 -2.99 19.52 -15.85
N PRO A 19 -4.01 20.09 -16.52
CA PRO A 19 -4.53 21.42 -16.19
C PRO A 19 -5.13 21.40 -14.77
N ALA A 20 -5.17 22.57 -14.13
CA ALA A 20 -5.74 22.71 -12.78
C ALA A 20 -7.22 22.33 -12.70
N GLU A 21 -7.94 22.48 -13.80
CA GLU A 21 -9.36 22.12 -13.90
C GLU A 21 -9.61 21.32 -15.19
N LEU A 22 -10.41 20.26 -15.09
CA LEU A 22 -10.86 19.50 -16.25
C LEU A 22 -12.12 20.16 -16.83
N ALA A 23 -11.97 20.70 -18.04
CA ALA A 23 -13.10 21.27 -18.78
C ALA A 23 -14.04 20.17 -19.31
N ARG A 24 -15.34 20.33 -19.09
CA ARG A 24 -16.34 19.39 -19.61
C ARG A 24 -16.52 19.58 -21.12
N GLY A 25 -16.42 18.49 -21.88
CA GLY A 25 -16.72 18.46 -23.30
C GLY A 25 -15.58 18.81 -24.23
N ASP A 26 -14.43 19.25 -23.73
CA ASP A 26 -13.26 19.58 -24.53
C ASP A 26 -12.17 18.50 -24.44
N LYS A 27 -11.34 18.43 -25.50
CA LYS A 27 -10.08 17.71 -25.45
C LYS A 27 -9.05 18.59 -24.78
N GLN A 28 -8.35 18.01 -23.79
CA GLN A 28 -7.25 18.67 -23.11
C GLN A 28 -5.99 17.84 -23.27
N GLU A 29 -4.89 18.49 -23.63
CA GLU A 29 -3.58 17.86 -23.67
C GLU A 29 -2.99 17.84 -22.26
N VAL A 30 -2.27 16.77 -21.96
CA VAL A 30 -1.57 16.54 -20.70
C VAL A 30 -0.09 16.34 -20.93
N GLY A 31 0.74 16.42 -19.90
CA GLY A 31 2.19 16.29 -20.03
C GLY A 31 2.62 14.88 -20.45
N SER A 32 2.09 13.85 -19.79
CA SER A 32 2.33 12.46 -20.16
C SER A 32 1.17 11.54 -19.73
N ILE A 33 1.11 10.38 -20.37
CA ILE A 33 0.27 9.24 -19.97
C ILE A 33 1.15 8.00 -20.06
N ASP A 34 1.57 7.51 -18.90
CA ASP A 34 2.50 6.38 -18.78
C ASP A 34 1.88 5.22 -18.03
N LEU A 35 2.29 3.98 -18.35
CA LEU A 35 1.82 2.78 -17.69
C LEU A 35 2.93 2.24 -16.79
N TYR A 36 2.63 2.15 -15.49
CA TYR A 36 3.53 1.62 -14.48
C TYR A 36 2.99 0.35 -13.85
N PRO A 37 3.86 -0.55 -13.41
CA PRO A 37 3.46 -1.60 -12.50
C PRO A 37 3.11 -0.96 -11.15
N GLY A 38 1.95 -1.31 -10.57
CA GLY A 38 1.45 -0.68 -9.36
C GLY A 38 0.66 -1.63 -8.47
N GLY A 39 -0.03 -1.04 -7.50
CA GLY A 39 -0.76 -1.74 -6.47
C GLY A 39 0.04 -1.88 -5.17
N GLY A 40 -0.66 -1.80 -4.04
CA GLY A 40 -0.01 -1.66 -2.73
C GLY A 40 0.99 -2.77 -2.39
N ALA A 41 0.74 -4.03 -2.80
CA ALA A 41 1.70 -5.12 -2.56
C ALA A 41 2.97 -4.95 -3.40
N LEU A 42 2.83 -4.52 -4.65
CA LEU A 42 3.98 -4.29 -5.53
C LEU A 42 4.76 -3.04 -5.12
N ASN A 43 4.08 -1.98 -4.66
CA ASN A 43 4.72 -0.78 -4.14
C ASN A 43 5.57 -1.09 -2.89
N ALA A 44 5.02 -1.87 -1.96
CA ALA A 44 5.77 -2.33 -0.79
C ALA A 44 6.96 -3.24 -1.18
N THR A 45 6.76 -4.13 -2.17
CA THR A 45 7.84 -4.97 -2.71
C THR A 45 8.99 -4.12 -3.24
N ALA A 46 8.70 -3.08 -4.02
CA ALA A 46 9.71 -2.14 -4.51
C ALA A 46 10.51 -1.51 -3.36
N SER A 47 9.80 -1.03 -2.33
CA SER A 47 10.44 -0.41 -1.16
C SER A 47 11.32 -1.38 -0.37
N PHE A 48 10.93 -2.65 -0.24
CA PHE A 48 11.78 -3.67 0.37
C PHE A 48 13.02 -3.99 -0.47
N MET A 49 12.87 -4.07 -1.79
CA MET A 49 13.99 -4.32 -2.72
C MET A 49 15.00 -3.16 -2.71
N GLU A 50 14.56 -1.92 -2.63
CA GLU A 50 15.43 -0.75 -2.46
C GLU A 50 16.29 -0.82 -1.19
N GLN A 51 15.79 -1.53 -0.17
CA GLN A 51 16.49 -1.76 1.10
C GLN A 51 17.30 -3.07 1.11
N GLY A 52 17.46 -3.71 -0.06
CA GLY A 52 18.29 -4.90 -0.26
C GLY A 52 17.63 -6.23 0.10
N GLU A 53 16.30 -6.25 0.29
CA GLU A 53 15.57 -7.47 0.63
C GLU A 53 14.97 -8.14 -0.62
N SER A 54 14.87 -9.46 -0.59
CA SER A 54 14.12 -10.24 -1.55
C SER A 54 12.71 -10.50 -1.03
N VAL A 55 11.70 -10.36 -1.88
CA VAL A 55 10.28 -10.44 -1.50
C VAL A 55 9.56 -11.43 -2.39
N ARG A 56 8.78 -12.31 -1.80
CA ARG A 56 7.79 -13.13 -2.50
C ARG A 56 6.49 -12.35 -2.59
N LEU A 57 6.00 -12.18 -3.82
CA LEU A 57 4.80 -11.39 -4.08
C LEU A 57 3.58 -12.31 -4.24
N LEU A 58 2.57 -12.14 -3.40
CA LEU A 58 1.28 -12.83 -3.47
C LEU A 58 0.19 -11.85 -3.86
N GLY A 59 -0.33 -11.99 -5.06
CA GLY A 59 -1.44 -11.21 -5.60
C GLY A 59 -2.13 -11.96 -6.72
N ALA A 60 -3.09 -11.32 -7.39
CA ALA A 60 -3.84 -11.96 -8.46
C ALA A 60 -3.92 -11.10 -9.71
N LEU A 61 -3.71 -11.73 -10.87
CA LEU A 61 -3.84 -11.15 -12.20
C LEU A 61 -4.98 -11.79 -12.97
N GLY A 62 -5.55 -11.07 -13.92
CA GLY A 62 -6.50 -11.63 -14.88
C GLY A 62 -5.80 -12.48 -15.94
N ARG A 63 -6.56 -13.31 -16.61
CA ARG A 63 -6.12 -14.03 -17.82
C ARG A 63 -6.34 -13.12 -19.03
N ASP A 64 -5.62 -12.01 -19.08
CA ASP A 64 -5.68 -11.03 -20.17
C ASP A 64 -4.26 -10.56 -20.54
N GLY A 65 -4.13 -9.90 -21.71
CA GLY A 65 -2.83 -9.47 -22.21
C GLY A 65 -2.10 -8.50 -21.26
N LEU A 66 -2.83 -7.70 -20.47
CA LEU A 66 -2.21 -6.84 -19.46
C LEU A 66 -1.63 -7.65 -18.30
N GLY A 67 -2.34 -8.68 -17.83
CA GLY A 67 -1.85 -9.56 -16.76
C GLY A 67 -0.60 -10.33 -17.19
N GLU A 68 -0.57 -10.84 -18.41
CA GLU A 68 0.60 -11.53 -18.96
C GLU A 68 1.82 -10.60 -19.04
N ARG A 69 1.64 -9.38 -19.57
CA ARG A 69 2.72 -8.38 -19.67
C ARG A 69 3.19 -7.90 -18.30
N LEU A 70 2.27 -7.61 -17.38
CA LEU A 70 2.61 -7.19 -16.04
C LEU A 70 3.37 -8.29 -15.30
N ARG A 71 2.96 -9.54 -15.41
CA ARG A 71 3.69 -10.68 -14.83
C ARG A 71 5.10 -10.78 -15.38
N ALA A 72 5.25 -10.77 -16.70
CA ALA A 72 6.56 -10.84 -17.35
C ALA A 72 7.48 -9.68 -16.92
N HIS A 73 6.92 -8.46 -16.81
CA HIS A 73 7.66 -7.29 -16.34
C HIS A 73 8.13 -7.46 -14.88
N ILE A 74 7.28 -7.93 -13.98
CA ILE A 74 7.61 -8.20 -12.57
C ILE A 74 8.68 -9.29 -12.46
N GLU A 75 8.61 -10.34 -13.27
CA GLU A 75 9.64 -11.39 -13.33
C GLU A 75 10.99 -10.84 -13.79
N GLN A 76 11.01 -9.95 -14.79
CA GLN A 76 12.23 -9.27 -15.26
C GLN A 76 12.87 -8.37 -14.20
N LEU A 77 12.08 -7.84 -13.26
CA LEU A 77 12.56 -7.08 -12.11
C LEU A 77 13.20 -7.98 -11.02
N GLY A 78 13.18 -9.29 -11.21
CA GLY A 78 13.75 -10.25 -10.25
C GLY A 78 12.86 -10.55 -9.04
N ILE A 79 11.56 -10.23 -9.12
CA ILE A 79 10.60 -10.50 -8.05
C ILE A 79 10.12 -11.95 -8.16
N ASP A 80 10.04 -12.64 -7.01
CA ASP A 80 9.45 -13.98 -6.95
C ASP A 80 7.92 -13.91 -7.12
N VAL A 81 7.45 -14.40 -8.26
CA VAL A 81 6.02 -14.46 -8.64
C VAL A 81 5.43 -15.87 -8.53
N SER A 82 6.14 -16.81 -7.89
CA SER A 82 5.72 -18.22 -7.79
C SER A 82 4.35 -18.38 -7.10
N SER A 83 4.00 -17.46 -6.20
CA SER A 83 2.72 -17.41 -5.48
C SER A 83 1.65 -16.56 -6.18
N MET A 84 1.94 -15.98 -7.36
CA MET A 84 0.98 -15.13 -8.07
C MET A 84 -0.15 -15.97 -8.67
N GLN A 85 -1.39 -15.57 -8.39
CA GLN A 85 -2.59 -16.28 -8.84
C GLN A 85 -3.13 -15.70 -10.15
N ILE A 86 -3.76 -16.56 -10.96
CA ILE A 86 -4.50 -16.15 -12.17
C ILE A 86 -5.98 -16.34 -11.94
N CYS A 87 -6.74 -15.26 -12.03
CA CYS A 87 -8.20 -15.25 -11.96
C CYS A 87 -8.76 -15.18 -13.39
N PRO A 88 -9.31 -16.28 -13.95
CA PRO A 88 -9.73 -16.30 -15.34
C PRO A 88 -10.97 -15.46 -15.63
N ASP A 89 -11.82 -15.24 -14.62
CA ASP A 89 -13.14 -14.62 -14.75
C ASP A 89 -13.15 -13.11 -14.47
N GLN A 90 -11.98 -12.54 -14.14
CA GLN A 90 -11.84 -11.11 -13.87
C GLN A 90 -10.65 -10.54 -14.63
N PRO A 91 -10.77 -9.33 -15.16
CA PRO A 91 -9.62 -8.66 -15.78
C PRO A 91 -8.57 -8.29 -14.74
N THR A 92 -7.33 -8.09 -15.18
CA THR A 92 -6.24 -7.53 -14.37
C THR A 92 -6.66 -6.20 -13.76
N GLY A 93 -6.30 -5.98 -12.50
CA GLY A 93 -6.56 -4.75 -11.78
C GLY A 93 -5.90 -3.55 -12.45
N LYS A 94 -6.57 -2.40 -12.43
CA LYS A 94 -6.10 -1.15 -13.05
C LYS A 94 -6.39 0.03 -12.15
N ALA A 95 -5.53 1.04 -12.21
CA ALA A 95 -5.80 2.34 -11.66
C ALA A 95 -5.51 3.43 -12.70
N ILE A 96 -6.26 4.52 -12.64
CA ILE A 96 -5.94 5.79 -13.30
C ILE A 96 -5.52 6.74 -12.20
N VAL A 97 -4.29 7.20 -12.27
CA VAL A 97 -3.68 8.12 -11.31
C VAL A 97 -3.60 9.50 -11.98
N LEU A 98 -4.42 10.42 -11.52
CA LEU A 98 -4.46 11.80 -11.99
C LEU A 98 -3.62 12.65 -11.06
N VAL A 99 -2.45 13.10 -11.53
CA VAL A 99 -1.53 13.91 -10.71
C VAL A 99 -1.76 15.39 -11.01
N GLU A 100 -2.22 16.11 -10.00
CA GLU A 100 -2.47 17.55 -10.06
C GLU A 100 -1.17 18.36 -10.04
N PRO A 101 -1.20 19.64 -10.46
CA PRO A 101 -0.02 20.53 -10.39
C PRO A 101 0.55 20.71 -8.98
N SER A 102 -0.27 20.50 -7.95
CA SER A 102 0.12 20.50 -6.53
C SER A 102 0.95 19.29 -6.10
N GLY A 103 1.01 18.24 -6.94
CA GLY A 103 1.54 16.92 -6.59
C GLY A 103 0.51 16.00 -5.90
N SER A 104 -0.66 16.52 -5.52
CA SER A 104 -1.76 15.68 -5.05
C SER A 104 -2.24 14.76 -6.16
N ALA A 105 -2.68 13.56 -5.80
CA ALA A 105 -3.16 12.61 -6.79
C ALA A 105 -4.55 12.08 -6.46
N SER A 106 -5.40 12.04 -7.49
CA SER A 106 -6.69 11.34 -7.44
C SER A 106 -6.57 10.00 -8.12
N VAL A 107 -7.05 8.93 -7.47
CA VAL A 107 -6.93 7.56 -7.97
C VAL A 107 -8.30 6.96 -8.23
N LEU A 108 -8.54 6.55 -9.48
CA LEU A 108 -9.70 5.77 -9.88
C LEU A 108 -9.27 4.32 -10.10
N ALA A 109 -9.68 3.41 -9.20
CA ALA A 109 -9.21 2.03 -9.23
C ALA A 109 -10.32 1.01 -9.50
N ARG A 110 -10.00 0.03 -10.33
CA ARG A 110 -10.79 -1.20 -10.50
C ARG A 110 -9.97 -2.39 -9.98
N ARG A 111 -10.44 -3.05 -8.95
CA ARG A 111 -9.72 -4.17 -8.33
C ARG A 111 -9.53 -5.36 -9.28
N GLY A 112 -10.53 -5.69 -10.12
CA GLY A 112 -10.46 -6.82 -11.03
C GLY A 112 -10.07 -8.11 -10.32
N ALA A 113 -9.10 -8.84 -10.87
CA ALA A 113 -8.59 -10.11 -10.33
C ALA A 113 -8.13 -10.04 -8.87
N ASN A 114 -7.70 -8.85 -8.37
CA ASN A 114 -7.31 -8.68 -6.97
C ASN A 114 -8.45 -8.97 -5.97
N ALA A 115 -9.71 -8.91 -6.42
CA ALA A 115 -10.85 -9.29 -5.59
C ALA A 115 -11.00 -10.81 -5.42
N CYS A 116 -10.34 -11.59 -6.27
CA CYS A 116 -10.40 -13.07 -6.25
C CYS A 116 -9.23 -13.71 -5.49
N LEU A 117 -8.26 -12.91 -5.04
CA LEU A 117 -7.10 -13.42 -4.31
C LEU A 117 -7.53 -14.34 -3.15
N ARG A 118 -6.85 -15.48 -3.02
CA ARG A 118 -7.03 -16.42 -1.91
C ARG A 118 -5.70 -16.62 -1.22
N VAL A 119 -5.68 -16.33 0.08
CA VAL A 119 -4.50 -16.57 0.92
C VAL A 119 -4.66 -17.92 1.61
N GLN A 120 -3.61 -18.72 1.61
CA GLN A 120 -3.55 -20.02 2.26
C GLN A 120 -2.47 -20.02 3.35
N ALA A 121 -2.57 -20.89 4.34
CA ALA A 121 -1.62 -20.94 5.46
C ALA A 121 -0.15 -21.12 5.00
N GLN A 122 0.06 -21.89 3.93
CA GLN A 122 1.38 -22.07 3.33
C GLN A 122 1.98 -20.80 2.72
N ASP A 123 1.16 -19.84 2.32
CA ASP A 123 1.61 -18.56 1.77
C ASP A 123 2.20 -17.66 2.85
N LEU A 124 1.88 -17.93 4.12
CA LEU A 124 2.26 -17.13 5.28
C LEU A 124 3.60 -17.57 5.91
N GLN A 125 4.31 -18.49 5.28
CA GLN A 125 5.65 -18.90 5.72
C GLN A 125 6.68 -17.82 5.39
N ALA A 126 6.97 -16.95 6.35
CA ALA A 126 7.89 -15.83 6.23
C ALA A 126 8.29 -15.30 7.61
N ASP A 127 9.37 -14.50 7.69
CA ASP A 127 9.75 -13.75 8.88
C ASP A 127 8.91 -12.46 9.05
N LEU A 128 8.50 -11.87 7.91
CA LEU A 128 7.66 -10.68 7.84
C LEU A 128 6.59 -10.86 6.76
N ILE A 129 5.34 -10.63 7.14
CA ILE A 129 4.16 -10.66 6.27
C ILE A 129 3.62 -9.23 6.16
N TYR A 130 3.74 -8.64 4.97
CA TYR A 130 3.16 -7.32 4.68
C TYR A 130 1.84 -7.49 3.94
N VAL A 131 0.77 -6.97 4.50
CA VAL A 131 -0.58 -7.02 3.93
C VAL A 131 -0.97 -5.63 3.45
N ALA A 132 -0.94 -5.43 2.14
CA ALA A 132 -1.44 -4.23 1.47
C ALA A 132 -2.98 -4.21 1.42
N PRO A 133 -3.63 -3.10 1.02
CA PRO A 133 -5.09 -2.99 1.01
C PRO A 133 -5.79 -4.12 0.23
N LEU A 134 -6.45 -5.02 0.94
CA LEU A 134 -7.21 -6.15 0.40
C LEU A 134 -8.69 -5.80 0.18
N ALA A 135 -9.35 -6.51 -0.73
CA ALA A 135 -10.81 -6.57 -0.79
C ALA A 135 -11.37 -7.41 0.37
N LEU A 136 -12.68 -7.34 0.61
CA LEU A 136 -13.32 -8.04 1.75
C LEU A 136 -13.09 -9.56 1.70
N GLN A 137 -13.28 -10.19 0.55
CA GLN A 137 -13.15 -11.63 0.42
C GLN A 137 -11.70 -12.14 0.58
N PRO A 138 -10.66 -11.52 -0.02
CA PRO A 138 -9.26 -11.80 0.32
C PRO A 138 -8.92 -11.58 1.80
N MET A 139 -9.51 -10.59 2.47
CA MET A 139 -9.33 -10.35 3.90
C MET A 139 -9.90 -11.51 4.74
N GLU A 140 -11.07 -12.04 4.39
CA GLU A 140 -11.63 -13.23 5.05
C GLU A 140 -10.74 -14.47 4.83
N SER A 141 -10.21 -14.67 3.60
CA SER A 141 -9.29 -15.79 3.34
C SER A 141 -7.97 -15.66 4.11
N LEU A 142 -7.45 -14.45 4.27
CA LEU A 142 -6.27 -14.17 5.10
C LEU A 142 -6.53 -14.50 6.57
N ALA A 143 -7.69 -14.10 7.11
CA ALA A 143 -8.06 -14.42 8.49
C ALA A 143 -8.11 -15.92 8.74
N GLN A 144 -8.69 -16.68 7.79
CA GLN A 144 -8.71 -18.14 7.86
C GLN A 144 -7.29 -18.72 7.79
N ALA A 145 -6.47 -18.27 6.85
CA ALA A 145 -5.08 -18.72 6.71
C ALA A 145 -4.23 -18.45 7.97
N LEU A 146 -4.44 -17.29 8.62
CA LEU A 146 -3.79 -16.95 9.88
C LEU A 146 -4.22 -17.88 11.02
N ALA A 147 -5.48 -18.31 11.05
CA ALA A 147 -5.97 -19.25 12.04
C ALA A 147 -5.45 -20.70 11.84
N GLU A 148 -5.16 -21.06 10.60
CA GLU A 148 -4.67 -22.39 10.21
C GLU A 148 -3.14 -22.52 10.25
N ARG A 149 -2.39 -21.40 10.30
CA ARG A 149 -0.92 -21.45 10.32
C ARG A 149 -0.40 -22.04 11.62
N SER A 150 0.63 -22.87 11.52
CA SER A 150 1.31 -23.48 12.68
C SER A 150 2.38 -22.57 13.29
N ASP A 151 3.03 -21.73 12.47
CA ASP A 151 4.05 -20.78 12.91
C ASP A 151 3.45 -19.37 13.02
N THR A 152 3.51 -18.81 14.21
CA THR A 152 3.03 -17.46 14.53
C THR A 152 4.15 -16.46 14.81
N SER A 153 5.42 -16.83 14.51
CA SER A 153 6.60 -15.98 14.79
C SER A 153 6.80 -14.86 13.76
N ALA A 154 6.11 -14.94 12.61
CA ALA A 154 6.18 -13.92 11.58
C ALA A 154 5.60 -12.59 12.08
N CYS A 155 6.32 -11.49 11.83
CA CYS A 155 5.80 -10.14 12.06
C CYS A 155 4.70 -9.84 11.04
N LEU A 156 3.47 -9.62 11.51
CA LEU A 156 2.31 -9.29 10.68
C LEU A 156 2.11 -7.78 10.60
N VAL A 157 2.27 -7.22 9.42
CA VAL A 157 2.10 -5.79 9.12
C VAL A 157 0.87 -5.61 8.25
N VAL A 158 -0.05 -4.77 8.66
CA VAL A 158 -1.33 -4.59 7.97
C VAL A 158 -1.56 -3.13 7.59
N ASN A 159 -1.83 -2.90 6.30
CA ASN A 159 -2.39 -1.67 5.77
C ASN A 159 -3.82 -2.00 5.28
N PRO A 160 -4.87 -1.66 6.03
CA PRO A 160 -6.23 -2.04 5.66
C PRO A 160 -6.77 -1.20 4.51
N SER A 161 -7.70 -1.76 3.73
CA SER A 161 -8.43 -0.97 2.74
C SER A 161 -9.59 -0.22 3.38
N VAL A 162 -9.99 0.91 2.77
CA VAL A 162 -11.20 1.65 3.15
C VAL A 162 -12.43 0.72 3.24
N ALA A 163 -12.59 -0.22 2.29
CA ALA A 163 -13.69 -1.18 2.34
C ALA A 163 -13.67 -2.07 3.60
N CYS A 164 -12.48 -2.50 4.06
CA CYS A 164 -12.35 -3.26 5.30
C CYS A 164 -12.66 -2.41 6.53
N LEU A 165 -12.21 -1.15 6.53
CA LEU A 165 -12.48 -0.21 7.63
C LEU A 165 -13.95 0.15 7.76
N GLN A 166 -14.63 0.38 6.64
CA GLN A 166 -16.07 0.68 6.64
C GLN A 166 -16.93 -0.53 7.02
N HIS A 167 -16.57 -1.72 6.51
CA HIS A 167 -17.34 -2.93 6.76
C HIS A 167 -17.06 -3.54 8.14
N GLN A 168 -15.81 -3.47 8.61
CA GLN A 168 -15.32 -4.05 9.87
C GLN A 168 -15.81 -5.49 10.09
N GLY A 169 -15.78 -6.32 9.02
CA GLY A 169 -16.20 -7.72 9.05
C GLY A 169 -15.36 -8.57 9.99
N GLN A 170 -15.81 -9.80 10.22
CA GLN A 170 -15.16 -10.70 11.18
C GLN A 170 -13.71 -11.01 10.79
N GLY A 171 -13.42 -11.24 9.50
CA GLY A 171 -12.05 -11.49 9.03
C GLY A 171 -11.13 -10.31 9.28
N PHE A 172 -11.58 -9.07 9.00
CA PHE A 172 -10.79 -7.88 9.31
C PHE A 172 -10.48 -7.77 10.80
N LYS A 173 -11.48 -7.98 11.68
CA LYS A 173 -11.29 -7.93 13.14
C LYS A 173 -10.28 -8.97 13.63
N GLN A 174 -10.30 -10.17 13.06
CA GLN A 174 -9.35 -11.23 13.39
C GLN A 174 -7.92 -10.89 12.94
N VAL A 175 -7.76 -10.34 11.73
CA VAL A 175 -6.45 -9.91 11.21
C VAL A 175 -5.92 -8.72 12.02
N TYR A 176 -6.78 -7.73 12.30
CA TYR A 176 -6.43 -6.56 13.10
C TYR A 176 -5.93 -6.93 14.50
N ALA A 177 -6.62 -7.88 15.15
CA ALA A 177 -6.25 -8.34 16.48
C ALA A 177 -4.89 -9.07 16.53
N GLN A 178 -4.43 -9.64 15.41
CA GLN A 178 -3.16 -10.35 15.30
C GLN A 178 -2.04 -9.49 14.68
N ALA A 179 -2.34 -8.30 14.19
CA ALA A 179 -1.33 -7.44 13.58
C ALA A 179 -0.33 -6.94 14.61
N ASP A 180 0.97 -7.17 14.36
CA ASP A 180 2.07 -6.59 15.14
C ASP A 180 2.24 -5.10 14.80
N VAL A 181 2.00 -4.75 13.54
CA VAL A 181 2.06 -3.37 13.05
C VAL A 181 0.80 -3.07 12.24
N LEU A 182 0.12 -1.99 12.59
CA LEU A 182 -1.01 -1.45 11.83
C LEU A 182 -0.68 -0.04 11.33
N GLY A 183 -0.74 0.17 10.02
CA GLY A 183 -0.53 1.46 9.39
C GLY A 183 -1.83 2.04 8.84
N LEU A 184 -2.12 3.29 9.19
CA LEU A 184 -3.31 4.03 8.78
C LEU A 184 -2.91 5.45 8.36
N ASN A 185 -3.70 6.08 7.50
CA ASN A 185 -3.67 7.53 7.38
C ASN A 185 -4.72 8.17 8.32
N ALA A 186 -4.74 9.51 8.42
CA ALA A 186 -5.65 10.24 9.31
C ALA A 186 -7.13 9.91 9.06
N VAL A 187 -7.54 9.77 7.79
CA VAL A 187 -8.92 9.44 7.40
C VAL A 187 -9.25 7.99 7.79
N GLU A 188 -8.36 7.06 7.47
CA GLU A 188 -8.52 5.64 7.79
C GLU A 188 -8.59 5.38 9.30
N ALA A 189 -7.80 6.10 10.09
CA ALA A 189 -7.83 6.01 11.55
C ALA A 189 -9.19 6.46 12.12
N GLN A 190 -9.76 7.54 11.60
CA GLN A 190 -11.08 8.03 12.00
C GLN A 190 -12.19 7.04 11.57
N MET A 191 -12.10 6.46 10.37
CA MET A 191 -13.02 5.41 9.92
C MET A 191 -12.97 4.18 10.84
N LEU A 192 -11.78 3.73 11.21
CA LEU A 192 -11.62 2.61 12.15
C LEU A 192 -12.21 2.93 13.53
N ALA A 193 -12.13 4.19 13.96
CA ALA A 193 -12.74 4.69 15.20
C ALA A 193 -14.28 4.80 15.12
N GLY A 194 -14.88 4.59 13.95
CA GLY A 194 -16.32 4.69 13.75
C GLY A 194 -16.84 6.13 13.58
N VAL A 195 -15.96 7.09 13.22
CA VAL A 195 -16.38 8.44 12.86
C VAL A 195 -17.18 8.37 11.55
N GLN A 196 -18.32 9.08 11.52
CA GLN A 196 -19.17 9.10 10.33
C GLN A 196 -18.51 9.90 9.21
N ASP A 197 -18.74 9.51 7.95
CA ASP A 197 -18.11 10.15 6.78
C ASP A 197 -18.24 11.68 6.75
N ALA A 198 -19.38 12.20 7.21
CA ALA A 198 -19.64 13.65 7.26
C ALA A 198 -18.78 14.40 8.32
N ASP A 199 -18.28 13.70 9.32
CA ASP A 199 -17.53 14.25 10.44
C ASP A 199 -16.01 13.98 10.34
N ILE A 200 -15.58 13.27 9.29
CA ILE A 200 -14.17 12.96 9.07
C ILE A 200 -13.41 14.25 8.76
N GLN A 201 -12.37 14.50 9.54
CA GLN A 201 -11.44 15.60 9.31
C GLN A 201 -10.30 15.13 8.38
N LEU A 202 -9.98 15.92 7.37
CA LEU A 202 -8.87 15.62 6.45
C LEU A 202 -7.51 15.80 7.14
N GLU A 203 -7.45 16.69 8.13
CA GLU A 203 -6.24 16.98 8.90
C GLU A 203 -6.53 16.77 10.40
N LEU A 204 -5.64 16.04 11.08
CA LEU A 204 -5.62 15.89 12.53
C LEU A 204 -4.36 16.57 13.05
N SER A 205 -4.43 17.19 14.23
CA SER A 205 -3.23 17.60 14.95
C SER A 205 -2.44 16.37 15.44
N ILE A 206 -1.16 16.54 15.70
CA ILE A 206 -0.29 15.48 16.25
C ILE A 206 -0.90 14.93 17.56
N GLN A 207 -1.44 15.79 18.42
CA GLN A 207 -2.02 15.38 19.69
C GLN A 207 -3.27 14.53 19.47
N GLU A 208 -4.21 14.95 18.62
CA GLU A 208 -5.42 14.17 18.30
C GLU A 208 -5.07 12.82 17.68
N ALA A 209 -4.07 12.79 16.79
CA ALA A 209 -3.59 11.56 16.19
C ALA A 209 -2.93 10.61 17.21
N CYS A 210 -2.16 11.13 18.17
CA CYS A 210 -1.59 10.35 19.26
C CYS A 210 -2.67 9.73 20.15
N GLU A 211 -3.67 10.52 20.55
CA GLU A 211 -4.80 10.05 21.35
C GLU A 211 -5.61 8.99 20.58
N LEU A 212 -5.83 9.22 19.30
CA LEU A 212 -6.54 8.29 18.42
C LEU A 212 -5.75 6.97 18.25
N ALA A 213 -4.44 7.04 18.00
CA ALA A 213 -3.59 5.87 17.88
C ALA A 213 -3.61 5.02 19.16
N ALA A 214 -3.46 5.63 20.32
CA ALA A 214 -3.52 4.92 21.60
C ALA A 214 -4.89 4.25 21.85
N ARG A 215 -5.98 4.90 21.43
CA ARG A 215 -7.34 4.35 21.57
C ARG A 215 -7.63 3.20 20.62
N LEU A 216 -7.06 3.23 19.41
CA LEU A 216 -7.25 2.22 18.37
C LEU A 216 -6.33 1.01 18.54
N GLN A 217 -5.30 1.11 19.33
CA GLN A 217 -4.37 0.01 19.60
C GLN A 217 -5.11 -1.18 20.24
N HIS A 218 -5.04 -2.37 19.63
CA HIS A 218 -5.73 -3.55 20.11
C HIS A 218 -5.11 -4.12 21.40
N HIS A 219 -3.77 -4.08 21.47
CA HIS A 219 -2.99 -4.45 22.66
C HIS A 219 -1.69 -3.64 22.72
N PRO A 220 -1.08 -3.47 23.92
CA PRO A 220 0.08 -2.57 24.08
C PRO A 220 1.27 -2.87 23.16
N GLN A 221 1.51 -4.13 22.80
CA GLN A 221 2.62 -4.56 21.94
C GLN A 221 2.36 -4.36 20.44
N GLN A 222 1.14 -3.99 20.04
CA GLN A 222 0.85 -3.60 18.65
C GLN A 222 1.43 -2.22 18.37
N ALA A 223 2.25 -2.08 17.34
CA ALA A 223 2.68 -0.79 16.83
C ALA A 223 1.58 -0.20 15.94
N LEU A 224 0.88 0.84 16.39
CA LEU A 224 -0.15 1.53 15.61
C LEU A 224 0.36 2.86 15.12
N LEU A 225 0.42 3.01 13.80
CA LEU A 225 0.93 4.16 13.08
C LEU A 225 -0.20 4.95 12.43
N ILE A 226 -0.15 6.28 12.53
CA ILE A 226 -1.04 7.18 11.77
C ILE A 226 -0.17 8.19 11.01
N THR A 227 -0.26 8.18 9.69
CA THR A 227 0.39 9.18 8.82
C THR A 227 -0.50 10.42 8.68
N LEU A 228 0.13 11.60 8.74
CA LEU A 228 -0.51 12.92 8.78
C LEU A 228 -0.08 13.82 7.62
N GLY A 229 0.38 13.23 6.52
CA GLY A 229 0.85 13.97 5.34
C GLY A 229 2.00 14.92 5.70
N VAL A 230 1.81 16.21 5.45
CA VAL A 230 2.82 17.24 5.69
C VAL A 230 3.19 17.46 7.18
N GLN A 231 2.36 16.98 8.09
CA GLN A 231 2.64 17.07 9.53
C GLN A 231 3.52 15.89 10.01
N GLY A 232 3.70 14.83 9.21
CA GLY A 232 4.53 13.68 9.56
C GLY A 232 3.74 12.46 9.94
N ALA A 233 4.10 11.80 11.03
CA ALA A 233 3.43 10.59 11.49
C ALA A 233 3.54 10.43 13.02
N VAL A 234 2.62 9.66 13.58
CA VAL A 234 2.64 9.26 15.00
C VAL A 234 2.63 7.75 15.12
N LEU A 235 3.16 7.25 16.23
CA LEU A 235 3.19 5.84 16.61
C LEU A 235 2.76 5.69 18.06
N ALA A 236 1.81 4.80 18.33
CA ALA A 236 1.51 4.29 19.66
C ALA A 236 2.11 2.89 19.83
N PHE A 237 2.91 2.69 20.87
CA PHE A 237 3.50 1.41 21.18
C PHE A 237 3.84 1.30 22.67
N ASN A 238 3.48 0.19 23.31
CA ASN A 238 3.81 -0.15 24.70
C ASN A 238 3.47 0.97 25.71
N GLY A 239 2.33 1.63 25.51
CA GLY A 239 1.84 2.74 26.33
C GLY A 239 2.58 4.07 26.12
N GLN A 240 3.50 4.13 25.16
CA GLN A 240 4.21 5.34 24.76
C GLN A 240 3.71 5.85 23.42
N GLN A 241 3.90 7.13 23.17
CA GLN A 241 3.56 7.80 21.92
C GLN A 241 4.81 8.47 21.36
N TYR A 242 5.01 8.33 20.06
CA TYR A 242 6.12 8.90 19.32
C TYR A 242 5.57 9.74 18.18
N ALA A 243 6.24 10.81 17.83
CA ALA A 243 5.91 11.64 16.67
C ALA A 243 7.17 11.97 15.89
N GLU A 244 7.09 11.89 14.58
CA GLU A 244 8.17 12.26 13.67
C GLU A 244 7.63 13.27 12.65
N PRO A 245 8.24 14.44 12.51
CA PRO A 245 7.82 15.42 11.51
C PRO A 245 8.11 14.92 10.10
N ALA A 246 7.31 15.39 9.11
CA ALA A 246 7.58 15.10 7.72
C ALA A 246 8.90 15.73 7.25
N CYS A 247 9.65 14.99 6.42
CA CYS A 247 10.80 15.55 5.73
C CYS A 247 10.33 16.55 4.67
N LYS A 248 10.96 17.73 4.64
CA LYS A 248 10.67 18.77 3.65
C LYS A 248 11.30 18.41 2.31
N VAL A 249 10.49 18.13 1.31
CA VAL A 249 10.92 17.77 -0.06
C VAL A 249 10.01 18.43 -1.10
N ALA A 250 10.52 18.56 -2.32
CA ALA A 250 9.66 18.89 -3.45
C ALA A 250 8.78 17.68 -3.80
N VAL A 251 7.49 17.91 -3.95
CA VAL A 251 6.51 16.85 -4.22
C VAL A 251 6.19 16.79 -5.71
N CYS A 252 6.46 15.65 -6.35
CA CYS A 252 6.01 15.33 -7.70
C CYS A 252 4.65 14.62 -7.65
N SER A 253 4.53 13.60 -6.78
CA SER A 253 3.30 12.84 -6.59
C SER A 253 3.24 12.30 -5.15
N THR A 254 2.04 12.25 -4.58
CA THR A 254 1.81 11.67 -3.24
C THR A 254 1.55 10.16 -3.27
N VAL A 255 1.43 9.56 -4.46
CA VAL A 255 1.09 8.13 -4.61
C VAL A 255 2.25 7.24 -4.17
N GLY A 256 1.94 6.19 -3.41
CA GLY A 256 2.92 5.22 -2.92
C GLY A 256 3.73 5.66 -1.70
N ALA A 257 3.61 6.93 -1.25
CA ALA A 257 4.33 7.40 -0.06
C ALA A 257 3.93 6.63 1.21
N GLY A 258 2.65 6.29 1.36
CA GLY A 258 2.15 5.47 2.47
C GLY A 258 2.71 4.04 2.44
N ASP A 259 2.79 3.42 1.26
CA ASP A 259 3.37 2.08 1.09
C ASP A 259 4.88 2.10 1.41
N ALA A 260 5.61 3.10 0.94
CA ALA A 260 7.02 3.29 1.24
C ALA A 260 7.27 3.55 2.74
N PHE A 261 6.41 4.35 3.38
CA PHE A 261 6.48 4.60 4.81
C PHE A 261 6.30 3.30 5.61
N LEU A 262 5.18 2.61 5.40
CA LEU A 262 4.84 1.45 6.22
C LEU A 262 5.76 0.26 5.98
N SER A 263 6.19 0.00 4.73
CA SER A 263 7.15 -1.06 4.43
C SER A 263 8.53 -0.79 5.04
N SER A 264 9.01 0.45 5.01
CA SER A 264 10.29 0.82 5.63
C SER A 264 10.21 0.75 7.16
N PHE A 265 9.10 1.21 7.75
CA PHE A 265 8.87 1.02 9.18
C PHE A 265 8.88 -0.47 9.56
N ALA A 266 8.13 -1.30 8.83
CA ALA A 266 8.02 -2.72 9.08
C ALA A 266 9.38 -3.43 9.07
N LEU A 267 10.24 -3.09 8.11
CA LEU A 267 11.57 -3.66 8.00
C LEU A 267 12.48 -3.22 9.16
N ALA A 268 12.49 -1.93 9.48
CA ALA A 268 13.25 -1.39 10.61
C ALA A 268 12.77 -2.01 11.94
N TRP A 269 11.46 -2.13 12.11
CA TRP A 269 10.81 -2.76 13.26
C TRP A 269 11.23 -4.22 13.41
N LYS A 270 11.12 -5.02 12.34
CA LYS A 270 11.53 -6.44 12.35
C LYS A 270 13.03 -6.62 12.62
N ARG A 271 13.86 -5.64 12.24
CA ARG A 271 15.30 -5.61 12.54
C ARG A 271 15.60 -5.19 13.99
N GLY A 272 14.61 -4.85 14.79
CA GLY A 272 14.73 -4.49 16.20
C GLY A 272 15.25 -3.08 16.46
N LEU A 273 15.02 -2.15 15.53
CA LEU A 273 15.35 -0.74 15.77
C LEU A 273 14.40 -0.16 16.84
N GLU A 274 14.89 0.85 17.55
CA GLU A 274 14.06 1.63 18.48
C GLU A 274 12.89 2.29 17.75
N PRO A 275 11.71 2.43 18.39
CA PRO A 275 10.50 2.97 17.76
C PRO A 275 10.70 4.33 17.05
N SER A 276 11.47 5.25 17.67
CA SER A 276 11.79 6.55 17.10
C SER A 276 12.65 6.46 15.85
N ASP A 277 13.65 5.55 15.84
CA ASP A 277 14.54 5.38 14.70
C ASP A 277 13.81 4.72 13.52
N ALA A 278 12.96 3.72 13.81
CA ALA A 278 12.10 3.09 12.80
C ALA A 278 11.14 4.10 12.16
N LEU A 279 10.52 4.97 12.97
CA LEU A 279 9.61 6.02 12.51
C LEU A 279 10.34 7.05 11.63
N LYS A 280 11.55 7.44 12.01
CA LYS A 280 12.39 8.36 11.24
C LYS A 280 12.79 7.77 9.87
N LEU A 281 13.22 6.52 9.82
CA LEU A 281 13.54 5.84 8.56
C LEU A 281 12.32 5.75 7.65
N ALA A 282 11.14 5.45 8.20
CA ALA A 282 9.89 5.43 7.46
C ALA A 282 9.54 6.80 6.84
N SER A 283 9.70 7.89 7.61
CA SER A 283 9.49 9.25 7.12
C SER A 283 10.46 9.62 5.99
N GLN A 284 11.72 9.21 6.07
CA GLN A 284 12.71 9.41 5.01
C GLN A 284 12.37 8.64 3.73
N ALA A 285 11.91 7.38 3.85
CA ALA A 285 11.49 6.58 2.71
C ALA A 285 10.26 7.17 2.01
N ALA A 286 9.27 7.61 2.77
CA ALA A 286 8.12 8.32 2.22
C ALA A 286 8.54 9.60 1.47
N ALA A 287 9.44 10.40 2.05
CA ALA A 287 9.94 11.61 1.43
C ALA A 287 10.68 11.35 0.11
N ALA A 288 11.50 10.29 0.05
CA ALA A 288 12.18 9.88 -1.18
C ALA A 288 11.16 9.51 -2.30
N ARG A 289 10.03 8.93 -1.92
CA ARG A 289 8.95 8.57 -2.85
C ARG A 289 8.23 9.79 -3.41
N LEU A 290 8.00 10.82 -2.62
CA LEU A 290 7.30 12.05 -3.03
C LEU A 290 7.97 12.78 -4.21
N GLY A 291 9.26 12.58 -4.45
CA GLY A 291 10.01 13.13 -5.58
C GLY A 291 9.81 12.38 -6.92
N GLN A 292 8.90 11.40 -7.00
CA GLN A 292 8.67 10.56 -8.18
C GLN A 292 7.22 10.63 -8.64
N TRP A 293 6.99 10.42 -9.94
CA TRP A 293 5.64 10.41 -10.53
C TRP A 293 4.88 9.11 -10.26
N ALA A 294 5.59 7.98 -10.29
CA ALA A 294 5.01 6.66 -10.04
C ALA A 294 5.00 6.29 -8.55
N ALA A 295 4.12 5.38 -8.17
CA ALA A 295 3.97 4.91 -6.80
C ALA A 295 5.16 4.08 -6.28
N ASN A 296 6.08 3.68 -7.16
CA ASN A 296 7.28 2.89 -6.86
C ASN A 296 8.42 3.27 -7.81
N THR A 297 9.62 2.69 -7.62
CA THR A 297 10.82 2.97 -8.43
C THR A 297 10.95 2.09 -9.67
N PHE A 298 10.00 1.21 -9.91
CA PHE A 298 10.05 0.37 -11.10
C PHE A 298 9.87 1.20 -12.38
N PRO A 299 10.57 0.84 -13.48
CA PRO A 299 10.40 1.53 -14.74
C PRO A 299 9.00 1.35 -15.31
N PRO A 300 8.55 2.25 -16.20
CA PRO A 300 7.29 2.07 -16.91
C PRO A 300 7.28 0.75 -17.69
N MET A 301 6.12 0.13 -17.80
CA MET A 301 5.93 -1.18 -18.45
C MET A 301 6.22 -1.17 -19.94
N PHE A 302 6.15 0.01 -20.56
CA PHE A 302 6.46 0.21 -21.97
C PHE A 302 7.51 1.29 -22.09
N GLY A 303 8.55 1.05 -22.92
CA GLY A 303 9.53 2.08 -23.26
C GLY A 303 8.88 3.26 -23.95
N GLN A 304 9.63 4.37 -24.13
CA GLN A 304 9.15 5.59 -24.81
C GLN A 304 8.75 5.38 -26.29
N ASP A 305 8.96 4.18 -26.85
CA ASP A 305 8.52 3.84 -28.21
C ASP A 305 7.02 3.49 -28.22
N ALA A 306 6.23 4.49 -28.60
CA ALA A 306 4.76 4.42 -28.73
C ALA A 306 4.22 3.27 -29.63
N ALA A 307 5.08 2.55 -30.35
CA ALA A 307 4.70 1.44 -31.22
C ALA A 307 4.23 0.19 -30.47
N GLU A 308 4.68 -0.03 -29.23
CA GLU A 308 4.26 -1.19 -28.43
C GLU A 308 2.88 -1.01 -27.76
N VAL A 309 2.43 0.24 -27.58
CA VAL A 309 1.16 0.55 -26.90
C VAL A 309 -0.06 0.26 -27.80
N LEU A 310 0.11 0.26 -29.12
CA LEU A 310 -0.97 0.13 -30.11
C LEU A 310 -1.37 -1.31 -30.41
N THR A 311 -0.78 -2.32 -29.79
CA THR A 311 -1.12 -3.75 -29.93
C THR A 311 -1.95 -4.30 -28.76
N LEU A 312 -2.62 -3.44 -28.01
CA LEU A 312 -3.57 -3.80 -26.93
C LEU A 312 -4.97 -4.11 -27.46
#